data_ff786a850a907d2234867e5305d4e442
#
_entry.id   ff786a850a907d2234867e5305d4e442
#
_cell.length_a   1.000
_cell.length_b   1.000
_cell.length_c   1.000
_cell.angle_alpha   90.00
_cell.angle_beta   90.00
_cell.angle_gamma   90.00
#
_symmetry.space_group_name_H-M   'P 1'
#
loop_
_entity.id
_entity.type
_entity.pdbx_description
1 polymer ?
#
loop_
_entity_poly.entity_id
_entity_poly.type
_entity_poly.pdbx_seq_one_letter_code
_entity_poly.pdbx_strand_id
1 'polypeptide(L)'
;MIKNSKTQSGMTLIEIIITVAIIGLIMGLSVGVFRDYSDVALSETADKLMGTIKYVYNEAAIKNQYYRMVINLDDQTFAVESSPDPFKISATQEGTPEEDKSASAHIKEVGTDLAKSENAEQTEETPPPTGATFSGVGSYLLKPIKLPDSIRIKDIYISHLGKKVESGKTAIYFFPNGWVEKAVINLSDEKGENFYSLETFPSTGKTKIRTEYLDYKPEEGEKQ
;
A
#
# COMPACT_ATOMS: atom_id res chain seq x y z
N MET A 1 58.64 26.49 -40.91
CA MET A 1 57.18 26.57 -40.78
C MET A 1 56.65 25.25 -41.33
N ILE A 2 56.42 24.26 -40.49
CA ILE A 2 56.01 22.90 -40.88
C ILE A 2 54.47 22.84 -40.79
N LYS A 3 53.83 22.71 -41.95
CA LYS A 3 52.36 22.64 -42.09
C LYS A 3 51.95 21.19 -41.83
N ASN A 4 51.37 20.94 -40.67
CA ASN A 4 50.84 19.63 -40.27
C ASN A 4 49.53 19.42 -41.08
N SER A 5 49.55 18.62 -42.11
CA SER A 5 48.33 18.22 -42.84
C SER A 5 47.67 17.10 -42.03
N LYS A 6 46.50 17.39 -41.40
CA LYS A 6 45.62 16.37 -40.81
C LYS A 6 45.07 15.52 -41.95
N THR A 7 45.48 14.26 -42.00
CA THR A 7 44.84 13.25 -42.88
C THR A 7 43.44 13.00 -42.33
N GLN A 8 42.41 13.42 -43.07
CA GLN A 8 41.04 13.02 -42.83
C GLN A 8 40.89 11.60 -43.41
N SER A 9 40.81 10.60 -42.54
CA SER A 9 40.40 9.27 -42.93
C SER A 9 38.88 9.24 -43.13
N GLY A 10 38.43 8.99 -44.34
CA GLY A 10 37.01 8.74 -44.62
C GLY A 10 36.57 7.37 -44.09
N MET A 11 35.36 7.30 -43.56
CA MET A 11 34.76 6.05 -43.08
C MET A 11 34.48 5.13 -44.26
N THR A 12 34.85 3.86 -44.16
CA THR A 12 34.62 2.89 -45.25
C THR A 12 33.18 2.36 -45.21
N LEU A 13 32.63 1.98 -46.35
CA LEU A 13 31.27 1.46 -46.46
C LEU A 13 31.10 0.19 -45.59
N ILE A 14 32.14 -0.63 -45.51
CA ILE A 14 32.14 -1.84 -44.65
C ILE A 14 32.06 -1.51 -43.17
N GLU A 15 32.69 -0.44 -42.71
CA GLU A 15 32.64 -0.01 -41.32
C GLU A 15 31.24 0.45 -40.91
N ILE A 16 30.51 1.14 -41.80
CA ILE A 16 29.12 1.53 -41.59
C ILE A 16 28.22 0.28 -41.48
N ILE A 17 28.40 -0.70 -42.36
CA ILE A 17 27.62 -1.95 -42.33
C ILE A 17 27.85 -2.70 -41.01
N ILE A 18 29.10 -2.81 -40.57
CA ILE A 18 29.43 -3.50 -39.32
C ILE A 18 28.85 -2.75 -38.10
N THR A 19 28.96 -1.42 -38.05
CA THR A 19 28.43 -0.62 -36.94
C THR A 19 26.91 -0.71 -36.87
N VAL A 20 26.19 -0.64 -37.98
CA VAL A 20 24.73 -0.81 -38.00
C VAL A 20 24.33 -2.22 -37.58
N ALA A 21 25.07 -3.25 -38.03
CA ALA A 21 24.82 -4.62 -37.60
C ALA A 21 25.00 -4.82 -36.09
N ILE A 22 26.06 -4.24 -35.49
CA ILE A 22 26.31 -4.30 -34.04
C ILE A 22 25.22 -3.54 -33.27
N ILE A 23 24.84 -2.35 -33.73
CA ILE A 23 23.74 -1.58 -33.08
C ILE A 23 22.43 -2.35 -33.17
N GLY A 24 22.11 -2.96 -34.28
CA GLY A 24 20.92 -3.80 -34.44
C GLY A 24 20.91 -5.02 -33.52
N LEU A 25 22.06 -5.65 -33.36
CA LEU A 25 22.23 -6.78 -32.43
C LEU A 25 22.03 -6.36 -30.97
N ILE A 26 22.63 -5.26 -30.56
CA ILE A 26 22.49 -4.71 -29.20
C ILE A 26 21.03 -4.31 -28.92
N MET A 27 20.38 -3.62 -29.85
CA MET A 27 18.96 -3.25 -29.72
C MET A 27 18.06 -4.49 -29.64
N GLY A 28 18.32 -5.52 -30.44
CA GLY A 28 17.56 -6.77 -30.43
C GLY A 28 17.64 -7.54 -29.11
N LEU A 29 18.79 -7.53 -28.46
CA LEU A 29 19.00 -8.19 -27.16
C LEU A 29 18.42 -7.39 -25.98
N SER A 30 18.27 -6.08 -26.10
CA SER A 30 17.83 -5.21 -25.01
C SER A 30 16.36 -5.40 -24.64
N VAL A 31 15.50 -5.82 -25.55
CA VAL A 31 14.06 -5.97 -25.34
C VAL A 31 13.72 -7.03 -24.28
N GLY A 32 14.49 -8.13 -24.21
CA GLY A 32 14.28 -9.21 -23.24
C GLY A 32 14.62 -8.80 -21.80
N VAL A 33 15.66 -8.01 -21.61
CA VAL A 33 16.16 -7.62 -20.29
C VAL A 33 15.18 -6.71 -19.51
N PHE A 34 14.45 -5.85 -20.22
CA PHE A 34 13.46 -4.96 -19.57
C PHE A 34 12.23 -5.71 -19.09
N ARG A 35 11.87 -6.83 -19.68
CA ARG A 35 10.73 -7.66 -19.29
C ARG A 35 11.01 -8.40 -17.97
N ASP A 36 12.19 -8.97 -17.85
CA ASP A 36 12.61 -9.69 -16.62
C ASP A 36 12.71 -8.73 -15.41
N TYR A 37 13.11 -7.47 -15.65
CA TYR A 37 13.23 -6.48 -14.56
C TYR A 37 11.87 -6.08 -13.98
N SER A 38 10.84 -5.93 -14.80
CA SER A 38 9.50 -5.57 -14.35
C SER A 38 8.87 -6.70 -13.51
N ASP A 39 9.07 -7.96 -13.91
CA ASP A 39 8.57 -9.12 -13.17
C ASP A 39 9.25 -9.27 -11.80
N VAL A 40 10.56 -9.03 -11.72
CA VAL A 40 11.30 -9.05 -10.45
C VAL A 40 10.81 -7.97 -9.51
N ALA A 41 10.62 -6.73 -10.00
CA ALA A 41 10.13 -5.62 -9.18
C ALA A 41 8.68 -5.84 -8.70
N LEU A 42 7.80 -6.42 -9.55
CA LEU A 42 6.45 -6.81 -9.16
C LEU A 42 6.45 -7.88 -8.08
N SER A 43 7.25 -8.93 -8.24
CA SER A 43 7.39 -10.00 -7.26
C SER A 43 7.91 -9.47 -5.93
N GLU A 44 8.96 -8.66 -5.93
CA GLU A 44 9.52 -8.06 -4.72
C GLU A 44 8.51 -7.17 -4.00
N THR A 45 7.75 -6.37 -4.75
CA THR A 45 6.71 -5.51 -4.19
C THR A 45 5.56 -6.33 -3.60
N ALA A 46 5.12 -7.38 -4.29
CA ALA A 46 4.10 -8.30 -3.81
C ALA A 46 4.54 -9.02 -2.52
N ASP A 47 5.78 -9.50 -2.47
CA ASP A 47 6.34 -10.16 -1.29
C ASP A 47 6.45 -9.21 -0.10
N LYS A 48 6.81 -7.95 -0.32
CA LYS A 48 6.85 -6.91 0.70
C LYS A 48 5.47 -6.61 1.26
N LEU A 49 4.46 -6.46 0.41
CA LEU A 49 3.07 -6.28 0.83
C LEU A 49 2.56 -7.49 1.61
N MET A 50 2.78 -8.69 1.11
CA MET A 50 2.42 -9.94 1.80
C MET A 50 3.10 -10.04 3.17
N GLY A 51 4.39 -9.74 3.25
CA GLY A 51 5.14 -9.71 4.50
C GLY A 51 4.56 -8.69 5.50
N THR A 52 4.19 -7.50 5.01
CA THR A 52 3.55 -6.46 5.84
C THR A 52 2.18 -6.91 6.35
N ILE A 53 1.33 -7.47 5.49
CA ILE A 53 0.01 -8.00 5.88
C ILE A 53 0.17 -9.07 6.96
N LYS A 54 1.08 -10.02 6.77
CA LYS A 54 1.35 -11.07 7.75
C LYS A 54 1.88 -10.53 9.08
N TYR A 55 2.77 -9.55 9.02
CA TYR A 55 3.31 -8.89 10.21
C TYR A 55 2.20 -8.19 10.99
N VAL A 56 1.39 -7.37 10.33
CA VAL A 56 0.30 -6.61 10.95
C VAL A 56 -0.76 -7.54 11.54
N TYR A 57 -1.10 -8.62 10.83
CA TYR A 57 -2.00 -9.66 11.33
C TYR A 57 -1.52 -10.26 12.66
N ASN A 58 -0.23 -10.61 12.74
CA ASN A 58 0.36 -11.14 13.97
C ASN A 58 0.43 -10.09 15.08
N GLU A 59 0.81 -8.84 14.75
CA GLU A 59 0.87 -7.74 15.72
C GLU A 59 -0.52 -7.45 16.32
N ALA A 60 -1.57 -7.47 15.51
CA ALA A 60 -2.94 -7.27 15.97
C ALA A 60 -3.34 -8.32 17.04
N ALA A 61 -3.02 -9.58 16.80
CA ALA A 61 -3.30 -10.66 17.74
C ALA A 61 -2.41 -10.61 19.00
N ILE A 62 -1.11 -10.35 18.84
CA ILE A 62 -0.14 -10.34 19.97
C ILE A 62 -0.38 -9.15 20.90
N LYS A 63 -0.60 -7.96 20.35
CA LYS A 63 -0.80 -6.73 21.12
C LYS A 63 -2.24 -6.51 21.54
N ASN A 64 -3.16 -7.35 21.08
CA ASN A 64 -4.60 -7.21 21.31
C ASN A 64 -5.12 -5.82 20.92
N GLN A 65 -4.69 -5.34 19.75
CA GLN A 65 -5.02 -4.02 19.21
C GLN A 65 -5.59 -4.13 17.80
N TYR A 66 -6.35 -3.13 17.41
CA TYR A 66 -6.85 -3.00 16.06
C TYR A 66 -5.79 -2.32 15.19
N TYR A 67 -5.62 -2.83 13.98
CA TYR A 67 -4.71 -2.25 12.99
C TYR A 67 -5.46 -2.00 11.69
N ARG A 68 -4.98 -1.03 10.93
CA ARG A 68 -5.39 -0.83 9.55
C ARG A 68 -4.18 -0.56 8.67
N MET A 69 -4.19 -1.11 7.48
CA MET A 69 -3.23 -0.81 6.43
C MET A 69 -3.90 0.18 5.47
N VAL A 70 -3.54 1.44 5.59
CA VAL A 70 -4.03 2.52 4.73
C VAL A 70 -3.24 2.51 3.44
N ILE A 71 -3.93 2.47 2.32
CA ILE A 71 -3.34 2.47 0.98
C ILE A 71 -3.85 3.70 0.24
N ASN A 72 -2.92 4.49 -0.27
CA ASN A 72 -3.20 5.64 -1.11
C ASN A 72 -2.84 5.29 -2.55
N LEU A 73 -3.86 5.14 -3.40
CA LEU A 73 -3.70 4.77 -4.79
C LEU A 73 -3.18 5.93 -5.65
N ASP A 74 -3.45 7.17 -5.24
CA ASP A 74 -3.00 8.36 -5.97
C ASP A 74 -1.50 8.58 -5.78
N ASP A 75 -1.02 8.47 -4.53
CA ASP A 75 0.40 8.63 -4.19
C ASP A 75 1.20 7.34 -4.29
N GLN A 76 0.55 6.20 -4.55
CA GLN A 76 1.15 4.88 -4.61
C GLN A 76 1.95 4.55 -3.33
N THR A 77 1.31 4.79 -2.17
CA THR A 77 1.89 4.58 -0.86
C THR A 77 1.00 3.72 0.02
N PHE A 78 1.60 3.03 0.98
CA PHE A 78 0.85 2.38 2.04
C PHE A 78 1.49 2.64 3.40
N ALA A 79 0.66 2.69 4.44
CA ALA A 79 1.07 2.89 5.82
C ALA A 79 0.25 1.99 6.74
N VAL A 80 0.76 1.73 7.94
CA VAL A 80 0.05 0.95 8.96
C VAL A 80 -0.22 1.85 10.16
N GLU A 81 -1.45 1.78 10.64
CA GLU A 81 -1.91 2.52 11.80
C GLU A 81 -2.54 1.56 12.80
N SER A 82 -2.51 1.89 14.09
CA SER A 82 -3.14 1.10 15.15
C SER A 82 -4.06 1.93 16.02
N SER A 83 -5.04 1.26 16.59
CA SER A 83 -5.91 1.82 17.62
C SER A 83 -6.09 0.79 18.74
N PRO A 84 -6.00 1.22 20.01
CA PRO A 84 -6.35 0.36 21.13
C PRO A 84 -7.88 0.21 21.27
N ASP A 85 -8.65 1.16 20.72
CA ASP A 85 -10.09 1.24 20.90
C ASP A 85 -10.84 0.37 19.89
N PRO A 86 -11.89 -0.35 20.32
CA PRO A 86 -12.74 -1.11 19.41
C PRO A 86 -13.52 -0.18 18.48
N PHE A 87 -13.66 -0.58 17.22
CA PHE A 87 -14.45 0.13 16.25
C PHE A 87 -15.33 -0.83 15.43
N LYS A 88 -16.36 -0.27 14.80
CA LYS A 88 -17.20 -0.98 13.85
C LYS A 88 -16.93 -0.49 12.44
N ILE A 89 -16.70 -1.40 11.51
CA ILE A 89 -16.57 -1.06 10.09
C ILE A 89 -17.96 -0.69 9.59
N SER A 90 -18.10 0.54 9.07
CA SER A 90 -19.31 0.98 8.37
C SER A 90 -19.13 0.78 6.88
N ALA A 91 -20.07 0.06 6.25
CA ALA A 91 -20.08 -0.17 4.80
C ALA A 91 -20.24 1.10 3.94
N THR A 92 -20.45 2.26 4.59
CA THR A 92 -20.79 3.53 3.93
C THR A 92 -19.63 4.53 3.89
N GLN A 93 -18.44 4.20 4.38
CA GLN A 93 -17.31 5.14 4.28
C GLN A 93 -16.76 5.14 2.85
N GLU A 94 -17.45 5.90 1.99
CA GLU A 94 -16.87 6.41 0.76
C GLU A 94 -15.86 7.49 1.12
N GLY A 95 -14.63 7.24 0.82
CA GLY A 95 -13.62 8.27 0.75
C GLY A 95 -12.96 8.63 2.06
N THR A 96 -11.71 8.90 1.92
CA THR A 96 -10.81 9.65 2.80
C THR A 96 -10.92 9.33 4.29
N PRO A 97 -9.93 8.69 4.88
CA PRO A 97 -9.69 8.87 6.30
C PRO A 97 -9.62 10.38 6.54
N GLU A 98 -10.60 10.95 7.21
CA GLU A 98 -10.54 12.36 7.62
C GLU A 98 -9.21 12.52 8.34
N GLU A 99 -8.41 13.48 7.87
CA GLU A 99 -7.29 14.00 8.64
C GLU A 99 -7.89 14.53 9.94
N ASP A 100 -7.77 13.75 11.01
CA ASP A 100 -8.06 14.20 12.34
C ASP A 100 -7.17 15.42 12.65
N LYS A 101 -7.72 16.61 12.41
CA LYS A 101 -7.14 17.90 12.82
C LYS A 101 -7.12 18.08 14.34
N SER A 102 -7.09 16.99 15.09
CA SER A 102 -7.09 17.02 16.56
C SER A 102 -5.73 16.80 17.21
N ALA A 103 -4.66 16.65 16.46
CA ALA A 103 -3.32 16.42 17.05
C ALA A 103 -2.48 17.68 17.26
N SER A 104 -3.07 18.89 17.21
CA SER A 104 -2.26 20.12 17.32
C SER A 104 -2.65 21.12 18.42
N ALA A 105 -3.43 20.71 19.40
CA ALA A 105 -3.78 21.65 20.50
C ALA A 105 -3.91 20.93 21.85
N HIS A 106 -2.81 20.45 22.44
CA HIS A 106 -2.71 20.37 23.90
C HIS A 106 -1.26 20.07 24.34
N ILE A 107 -0.41 21.08 24.15
CA ILE A 107 0.74 21.30 25.02
C ILE A 107 0.58 22.70 25.58
N LYS A 108 -0.18 22.84 26.67
CA LYS A 108 -0.01 23.92 27.60
C LYS A 108 -0.49 23.51 29.00
N GLU A 109 0.49 23.56 29.88
CA GLU A 109 0.42 23.86 31.31
C GLU A 109 -0.18 22.82 32.26
N VAL A 110 0.79 22.11 32.87
CA VAL A 110 0.70 21.59 34.23
C VAL A 110 0.66 22.78 35.20
N GLY A 111 -0.42 22.90 35.91
CA GLY A 111 -0.59 23.84 37.03
C GLY A 111 -1.57 23.23 38.04
N THR A 112 -0.99 22.75 39.15
CA THR A 112 -1.61 22.43 40.43
C THR A 112 -2.92 23.14 40.73
N ASP A 113 -3.95 22.35 41.19
CA ASP A 113 -4.50 22.57 42.54
C ASP A 113 -5.50 21.47 42.92
N LEU A 114 -5.25 20.93 44.11
CA LEU A 114 -6.12 20.08 44.89
C LEU A 114 -7.30 20.90 45.44
N ALA A 115 -8.53 20.44 45.34
CA ALA A 115 -9.45 20.29 46.45
C ALA A 115 -10.94 20.18 46.07
N LYS A 116 -11.52 19.10 46.52
CA LYS A 116 -12.85 18.98 47.18
C LYS A 116 -14.14 19.30 46.41
N SER A 117 -14.97 18.30 46.26
CA SER A 117 -16.22 18.10 47.00
C SER A 117 -17.31 17.42 46.18
N GLU A 118 -17.69 16.28 46.68
CA GLU A 118 -19.02 15.67 46.78
C GLU A 118 -20.19 16.27 45.98
N ASN A 119 -20.81 15.40 45.23
CA ASN A 119 -22.25 15.04 45.22
C ASN A 119 -22.97 15.19 43.88
N ALA A 120 -23.76 14.17 43.66
CA ALA A 120 -24.98 14.07 42.87
C ALA A 120 -24.90 13.50 41.45
N GLU A 121 -25.37 12.26 41.45
CA GLU A 121 -26.03 11.55 40.34
C GLU A 121 -26.66 12.46 39.31
N GLN A 122 -26.15 12.35 38.11
CA GLN A 122 -26.98 12.38 36.88
C GLN A 122 -26.25 11.56 35.84
N THR A 123 -26.81 10.37 35.60
CA THR A 123 -26.47 9.48 34.51
C THR A 123 -26.86 10.16 33.19
N GLU A 124 -25.96 10.98 32.65
CA GLU A 124 -25.98 11.31 31.23
C GLU A 124 -25.19 10.20 30.53
N GLU A 125 -25.93 9.29 29.91
CA GLU A 125 -25.38 8.38 28.92
C GLU A 125 -24.75 9.23 27.79
N THR A 126 -23.47 9.50 27.94
CA THR A 126 -22.65 9.99 26.84
C THR A 126 -22.65 8.90 25.77
N PRO A 127 -23.16 9.16 24.56
CA PRO A 127 -23.07 8.18 23.50
C PRO A 127 -21.60 7.79 23.32
N PRO A 128 -21.29 6.48 23.14
CA PRO A 128 -19.91 6.05 22.98
C PRO A 128 -19.28 6.80 21.77
N PRO A 129 -18.02 7.22 21.88
CA PRO A 129 -17.35 7.92 20.79
C PRO A 129 -17.39 7.05 19.54
N THR A 130 -18.00 7.56 18.49
CA THR A 130 -18.29 6.87 17.25
C THR A 130 -17.06 6.82 16.33
N GLY A 131 -15.86 6.69 16.87
CA GLY A 131 -14.65 6.59 16.06
C GLY A 131 -13.45 6.19 16.89
N ALA A 132 -12.87 5.03 16.58
CA ALA A 132 -11.55 4.69 17.10
C ALA A 132 -10.52 5.66 16.50
N THR A 133 -9.71 6.27 17.35
CA THR A 133 -8.60 7.11 16.91
C THR A 133 -7.44 6.21 16.48
N PHE A 134 -7.18 6.16 15.17
CA PHE A 134 -6.02 5.48 14.64
C PHE A 134 -4.82 6.41 14.63
N SER A 135 -3.70 5.94 15.13
CA SER A 135 -2.42 6.66 15.12
C SER A 135 -1.34 5.85 14.44
N GLY A 136 -0.41 6.54 13.78
CA GLY A 136 0.75 5.90 13.19
C GLY A 136 1.58 5.19 14.27
N VAL A 137 1.88 3.93 14.05
CA VAL A 137 2.67 3.14 15.00
C VAL A 137 4.14 3.51 14.86
N GLY A 138 4.82 3.89 15.94
CA GLY A 138 6.20 4.39 15.95
C GLY A 138 7.30 3.39 15.57
N SER A 139 6.97 2.32 14.85
CA SER A 139 7.90 1.30 14.34
C SER A 139 8.37 1.65 12.92
N TYR A 140 9.55 1.21 12.54
CA TYR A 140 10.15 1.41 11.21
C TYR A 140 9.23 0.95 10.05
N LEU A 141 8.38 -0.04 10.28
CA LEU A 141 7.42 -0.58 9.29
C LEU A 141 6.17 0.29 9.09
N LEU A 142 6.08 1.42 9.78
CA LEU A 142 4.84 2.17 9.93
C LEU A 142 4.93 3.59 9.38
N LYS A 143 6.07 3.95 8.83
CA LYS A 143 6.17 5.14 7.97
C LYS A 143 5.50 4.82 6.64
N PRO A 144 4.87 5.79 5.98
CA PRO A 144 4.37 5.59 4.63
C PRO A 144 5.48 5.05 3.73
N ILE A 145 5.23 3.89 3.14
CA ILE A 145 6.15 3.22 2.22
C ILE A 145 5.65 3.51 0.81
N LYS A 146 6.48 4.20 0.03
CA LYS A 146 6.20 4.45 -1.38
C LYS A 146 6.59 3.21 -2.20
N LEU A 147 5.74 2.83 -3.16
CA LEU A 147 6.07 1.80 -4.12
C LEU A 147 7.16 2.29 -5.08
N PRO A 148 7.94 1.38 -5.69
CA PRO A 148 8.84 1.73 -6.79
C PRO A 148 8.06 2.39 -7.94
N ASP A 149 8.64 3.38 -8.60
CA ASP A 149 7.97 4.13 -9.66
C ASP A 149 7.57 3.26 -10.87
N SER A 150 8.22 2.09 -11.03
CA SER A 150 7.90 1.09 -12.06
C SER A 150 6.67 0.24 -11.76
N ILE A 151 6.13 0.30 -10.53
CA ILE A 151 5.03 -0.54 -10.06
C ILE A 151 3.89 0.34 -9.56
N ARG A 152 2.66 -0.06 -9.88
CA ARG A 152 1.43 0.62 -9.46
C ARG A 152 0.44 -0.34 -8.84
N ILE A 153 -0.24 0.10 -7.82
CA ILE A 153 -1.49 -0.53 -7.37
C ILE A 153 -2.55 -0.07 -8.37
N LYS A 154 -3.07 -1.01 -9.15
CA LYS A 154 -4.07 -0.73 -10.16
C LYS A 154 -5.45 -0.52 -9.54
N ASP A 155 -5.85 -1.45 -8.71
CA ASP A 155 -7.11 -1.43 -8.00
C ASP A 155 -7.04 -2.32 -6.75
N ILE A 156 -7.98 -2.08 -5.85
CA ILE A 156 -8.13 -2.88 -4.63
C ILE A 156 -9.61 -3.18 -4.44
N TYR A 157 -9.95 -4.46 -4.30
CA TYR A 157 -11.24 -4.89 -3.79
C TYR A 157 -11.16 -5.06 -2.27
N ILE A 158 -12.16 -4.55 -1.55
CA ILE A 158 -12.27 -4.70 -0.09
C ILE A 158 -13.70 -5.10 0.26
N SER A 159 -13.83 -6.08 1.16
CA SER A 159 -15.12 -6.69 1.47
C SER A 159 -16.14 -5.72 2.06
N HIS A 160 -15.75 -4.80 2.97
CA HIS A 160 -16.70 -3.86 3.57
C HIS A 160 -17.23 -2.82 2.58
N LEU A 161 -16.49 -2.50 1.53
CA LEU A 161 -16.94 -1.60 0.47
C LEU A 161 -17.75 -2.34 -0.60
N GLY A 162 -17.56 -3.66 -0.72
CA GLY A 162 -18.22 -4.48 -1.74
C GLY A 162 -17.91 -4.10 -3.19
N LYS A 163 -16.92 -3.22 -3.40
CA LYS A 163 -16.54 -2.68 -4.71
C LYS A 163 -15.02 -2.56 -4.83
N LYS A 164 -14.56 -2.38 -6.06
CA LYS A 164 -13.17 -2.03 -6.35
C LYS A 164 -12.95 -0.54 -6.17
N VAL A 165 -11.78 -0.20 -5.63
CA VAL A 165 -11.28 1.16 -5.47
C VAL A 165 -10.09 1.32 -6.42
N GLU A 166 -10.16 2.30 -7.31
CA GLU A 166 -9.13 2.56 -8.33
C GLU A 166 -8.38 3.87 -8.07
N SER A 167 -8.88 4.72 -7.16
CA SER A 167 -8.28 6.01 -6.81
C SER A 167 -8.61 6.40 -5.38
N GLY A 168 -7.88 7.37 -4.83
CA GLY A 168 -8.06 7.85 -3.47
C GLY A 168 -7.41 6.97 -2.42
N LYS A 169 -7.90 7.07 -1.19
CA LYS A 169 -7.37 6.33 -0.03
C LYS A 169 -8.37 5.27 0.41
N THR A 170 -7.86 4.10 0.78
CA THR A 170 -8.65 3.01 1.34
C THR A 170 -7.87 2.28 2.41
N ALA A 171 -8.52 1.41 3.21
CA ALA A 171 -7.86 0.71 4.28
C ALA A 171 -8.34 -0.75 4.41
N ILE A 172 -7.41 -1.64 4.74
CA ILE A 172 -7.67 -3.04 5.10
C ILE A 172 -7.53 -3.15 6.61
N TYR A 173 -8.53 -3.72 7.28
CA TYR A 173 -8.58 -3.79 8.73
C TYR A 173 -8.14 -5.17 9.27
N PHE A 174 -7.43 -5.12 10.40
CA PHE A 174 -6.92 -6.28 11.14
C PHE A 174 -7.43 -6.22 12.57
N PHE A 175 -7.92 -7.35 13.06
CA PHE A 175 -8.60 -7.45 14.34
C PHE A 175 -7.79 -8.27 15.36
N PRO A 176 -7.88 -7.94 16.66
CA PRO A 176 -7.15 -8.64 17.70
C PRO A 176 -7.57 -10.12 17.86
N ASN A 177 -8.76 -10.48 17.42
CA ASN A 177 -9.26 -11.87 17.45
C ASN A 177 -8.66 -12.78 16.36
N GLY A 178 -7.63 -12.31 15.63
CA GLY A 178 -7.02 -13.09 14.55
C GLY A 178 -7.86 -13.10 13.27
N TRP A 179 -8.55 -12.01 12.99
CA TRP A 179 -9.29 -11.81 11.75
C TRP A 179 -8.65 -10.67 10.95
N VAL A 180 -8.60 -10.81 9.63
CA VAL A 180 -8.25 -9.75 8.69
C VAL A 180 -9.37 -9.61 7.67
N GLU A 181 -9.60 -8.42 7.21
CA GLU A 181 -10.58 -8.17 6.18
C GLU A 181 -10.17 -8.79 4.85
N LYS A 182 -11.16 -9.39 4.13
CA LYS A 182 -10.92 -9.90 2.79
C LYS A 182 -10.65 -8.76 1.83
N ALA A 183 -9.49 -8.81 1.19
CA ALA A 183 -9.09 -7.84 0.19
C ALA A 183 -8.36 -8.53 -0.96
N VAL A 184 -8.45 -7.93 -2.14
CA VAL A 184 -7.64 -8.30 -3.30
C VAL A 184 -6.94 -7.05 -3.78
N ILE A 185 -5.61 -7.05 -3.74
CA ILE A 185 -4.76 -5.95 -4.21
C ILE A 185 -4.19 -6.36 -5.55
N ASN A 186 -4.49 -5.62 -6.60
CA ASN A 186 -3.95 -5.84 -7.93
C ASN A 186 -2.81 -4.86 -8.19
N LEU A 187 -1.60 -5.41 -8.37
CA LEU A 187 -0.41 -4.68 -8.80
C LEU A 187 -0.22 -4.82 -10.31
N SER A 188 0.30 -3.79 -10.93
CA SER A 188 0.72 -3.81 -12.33
C SER A 188 2.07 -3.14 -12.48
N ASP A 189 2.78 -3.49 -13.57
CA ASP A 189 3.89 -2.71 -14.04
C ASP A 189 3.41 -1.36 -14.63
N GLU A 190 4.34 -0.46 -14.94
CA GLU A 190 4.03 0.87 -15.49
C GLU A 190 3.25 0.79 -16.82
N LYS A 191 3.48 -0.27 -17.60
CA LYS A 191 2.83 -0.48 -18.90
C LYS A 191 1.46 -1.12 -18.77
N GLY A 192 1.12 -1.72 -17.60
CA GLY A 192 -0.11 -2.47 -17.40
C GLY A 192 -0.16 -3.80 -18.16
N GLU A 193 1.00 -4.39 -18.48
CA GLU A 193 1.10 -5.65 -19.20
C GLU A 193 1.24 -6.85 -18.26
N ASN A 194 1.94 -6.67 -17.14
CA ASN A 194 2.18 -7.70 -16.13
C ASN A 194 1.42 -7.37 -14.85
N PHE A 195 0.82 -8.41 -14.25
CA PHE A 195 0.01 -8.27 -13.05
C PHE A 195 0.41 -9.25 -11.97
N TYR A 196 0.34 -8.78 -10.71
CA TYR A 196 0.40 -9.61 -9.52
C TYR A 196 -0.79 -9.27 -8.63
N SER A 197 -1.56 -10.28 -8.24
CA SER A 197 -2.73 -10.11 -7.38
C SER A 197 -2.50 -10.78 -6.04
N LEU A 198 -2.73 -10.02 -4.96
CA LEU A 198 -2.63 -10.49 -3.58
C LEU A 198 -4.04 -10.64 -3.01
N GLU A 199 -4.42 -11.86 -2.68
CA GLU A 199 -5.71 -12.17 -2.05
C GLU A 199 -5.51 -12.50 -0.58
N THR A 200 -6.17 -11.77 0.33
CA THR A 200 -6.12 -12.03 1.78
C THR A 200 -7.22 -13.00 2.20
N PHE A 201 -6.89 -13.92 3.11
CA PHE A 201 -7.83 -14.89 3.69
C PHE A 201 -8.16 -14.51 5.13
N PRO A 202 -9.42 -14.14 5.42
CA PRO A 202 -9.82 -13.52 6.67
C PRO A 202 -9.44 -14.27 7.95
N SER A 203 -9.69 -15.57 8.00
CA SER A 203 -9.52 -16.37 9.22
C SER A 203 -8.09 -16.81 9.52
N THR A 204 -7.19 -16.67 8.55
CA THR A 204 -5.81 -17.17 8.68
C THR A 204 -4.74 -16.11 8.51
N GLY A 205 -5.12 -14.91 8.03
CA GLY A 205 -4.16 -13.87 7.66
C GLY A 205 -3.22 -14.27 6.52
N LYS A 206 -3.46 -15.43 5.88
CA LYS A 206 -2.67 -15.85 4.73
C LYS A 206 -2.97 -14.97 3.54
N THR A 207 -1.93 -14.69 2.77
CA THR A 207 -2.06 -13.97 1.50
C THR A 207 -1.59 -14.89 0.39
N LYS A 208 -2.40 -15.02 -0.65
CA LYS A 208 -2.04 -15.79 -1.86
C LYS A 208 -1.67 -14.80 -2.96
N ILE A 209 -0.49 -15.00 -3.55
CA ILE A 209 -0.03 -14.25 -4.70
C ILE A 209 -0.38 -15.04 -5.97
N ARG A 210 -0.88 -14.34 -6.98
CA ARG A 210 -1.13 -14.84 -8.35
C ARG A 210 -0.42 -13.93 -9.33
N THR A 211 0.14 -14.48 -10.38
CA THR A 211 0.83 -13.75 -11.45
C THR A 211 -0.13 -13.39 -12.59
N GLU A 212 -1.36 -13.06 -12.24
CA GLU A 212 -2.43 -12.68 -13.14
C GLU A 212 -3.33 -11.65 -12.47
N TYR A 213 -4.04 -10.85 -13.26
CA TYR A 213 -5.05 -9.94 -12.76
C TYR A 213 -6.26 -10.72 -12.23
N LEU A 214 -6.64 -10.48 -10.98
CA LEU A 214 -7.79 -11.10 -10.35
C LEU A 214 -8.99 -10.12 -10.35
N ASP A 215 -9.93 -10.35 -11.25
CA ASP A 215 -11.22 -9.66 -11.25
C ASP A 215 -12.13 -10.30 -10.20
N TYR A 216 -11.93 -9.90 -8.93
CA TYR A 216 -12.74 -10.43 -7.85
C TYR A 216 -14.18 -9.89 -7.94
N LYS A 217 -15.12 -10.81 -8.04
CA LYS A 217 -16.56 -10.55 -7.92
C LYS A 217 -17.05 -11.29 -6.69
N PRO A 218 -17.66 -10.61 -5.69
CA PRO A 218 -18.26 -11.31 -4.56
C PRO A 218 -19.34 -12.27 -5.10
N GLU A 219 -19.32 -13.51 -4.63
CA GLU A 219 -20.41 -14.43 -4.91
C GLU A 219 -21.71 -13.86 -4.30
N GLU A 220 -22.84 -13.95 -5.02
CA GLU A 220 -24.13 -13.37 -4.62
C GLU A 220 -24.66 -13.89 -3.26
N GLY A 221 -23.95 -14.81 -2.59
CA GLY A 221 -24.29 -15.38 -1.29
C GLY A 221 -23.64 -14.71 -0.07
N GLU A 222 -22.68 -13.79 -0.22
CA GLU A 222 -22.00 -13.12 0.91
C GLU A 222 -22.67 -11.80 1.37
N LYS A 223 -23.85 -11.50 0.88
CA LYS A 223 -24.66 -10.39 1.40
C LYS A 223 -25.41 -10.85 2.65
N GLN A 224 -24.75 -10.85 3.80
CA GLN A 224 -25.40 -10.86 5.12
C GLN A 224 -24.84 -9.78 6.01
#